data_423eb423b84c6da60170ac674a03d3c3
#
_entry.id   423eb423b84c6da60170ac674a03d3c3
#
_cell.length_a   1.000
_cell.length_b   1.000
_cell.length_c   1.000
_cell.angle_alpha   90.00
_cell.angle_beta   90.00
_cell.angle_gamma   90.00
#
_symmetry.space_group_name_H-M   'P 1'
#
loop_
_entity.id
_entity.type
_entity.pdbx_description
1 polymer ?
#
loop_
_entity_poly.entity_id
_entity_poly.type
_entity_poly.pdbx_seq_one_letter_code
_entity_poly.pdbx_strand_id
1 'polypeptide(L)'
;MNTIKKIILLFCVTTSFVACKDDEISNIDNKFTSEIDNIVDNVILSTYKNLDEKAGDLVTALGTLNNARTQANLEAGREAWRATRIPWEQSEGFLFGPVDAQGLDPAMDSWPVNVEDLNAVLNS
;
A
#
# COMPACT_ATOMS: atom_id res chain seq x y z
N MET A 1 -31.37 -33.01 -43.59
CA MET A 1 -31.44 -31.94 -42.57
C MET A 1 -32.00 -30.71 -43.29
N ASN A 2 -33.23 -30.30 -42.97
CA ASN A 2 -34.00 -29.32 -43.75
C ASN A 2 -33.36 -27.94 -43.72
N THR A 3 -33.39 -27.22 -44.83
CA THR A 3 -32.86 -25.88 -45.04
C THR A 3 -33.25 -24.90 -43.92
N ILE A 4 -34.51 -25.01 -43.44
CA ILE A 4 -35.06 -24.23 -42.32
C ILE A 4 -34.28 -24.46 -41.02
N LYS A 5 -33.86 -25.69 -40.70
CA LYS A 5 -33.08 -26.00 -39.49
C LYS A 5 -31.67 -25.41 -39.56
N LYS A 6 -31.06 -25.32 -40.77
CA LYS A 6 -29.78 -24.68 -40.99
C LYS A 6 -29.82 -23.16 -40.83
N ILE A 7 -30.93 -22.53 -41.28
CA ILE A 7 -31.15 -21.09 -41.14
C ILE A 7 -31.37 -20.73 -39.67
N ILE A 8 -32.13 -21.50 -38.91
CA ILE A 8 -32.37 -21.28 -37.48
C ILE A 8 -31.07 -21.47 -36.70
N LEU A 9 -30.24 -22.47 -37.02
CA LEU A 9 -28.94 -22.68 -36.37
C LEU A 9 -27.96 -21.53 -36.66
N LEU A 10 -27.96 -21.00 -37.88
CA LEU A 10 -27.09 -19.88 -38.27
C LEU A 10 -27.52 -18.57 -37.57
N PHE A 11 -28.84 -18.37 -37.36
CA PHE A 11 -29.37 -17.18 -36.67
C PHE A 11 -29.09 -17.21 -35.15
N CYS A 12 -29.08 -18.40 -34.49
CA CYS A 12 -28.73 -18.53 -33.08
C CYS A 12 -27.25 -18.27 -32.81
N VAL A 13 -26.34 -18.54 -33.75
CA VAL A 13 -24.89 -18.31 -33.57
C VAL A 13 -24.54 -16.83 -33.71
N THR A 14 -25.28 -16.04 -34.48
CA THR A 14 -25.01 -14.59 -34.65
C THR A 14 -25.49 -13.72 -33.51
N THR A 15 -26.40 -14.19 -32.65
CA THR A 15 -26.89 -13.43 -31.50
C THR A 15 -26.00 -13.54 -30.25
N SER A 16 -24.98 -14.40 -30.25
CA SER A 16 -24.10 -14.62 -29.09
C SER A 16 -22.96 -13.59 -28.93
N PHE A 17 -22.80 -12.65 -29.86
CA PHE A 17 -21.71 -11.68 -29.83
C PHE A 17 -22.07 -10.27 -29.33
N VAL A 18 -23.26 -10.07 -28.76
CA VAL A 18 -23.71 -8.75 -28.28
C VAL A 18 -23.76 -8.69 -26.75
N ALA A 19 -22.81 -9.31 -26.05
CA ALA A 19 -22.86 -9.40 -24.60
C ALA A 19 -21.67 -8.74 -23.87
N CYS A 20 -21.00 -7.77 -24.48
CA CYS A 20 -20.14 -6.85 -23.74
C CYS A 20 -20.40 -5.44 -24.26
N LYS A 21 -21.24 -4.68 -23.56
CA LYS A 21 -21.29 -3.24 -23.75
C LYS A 21 -20.23 -2.63 -22.82
N ASP A 22 -19.28 -1.92 -23.41
CA ASP A 22 -18.27 -1.12 -22.69
C ASP A 22 -18.89 -0.01 -21.81
N ASP A 23 -20.18 0.26 -21.98
CA ASP A 23 -20.95 1.26 -21.22
C ASP A 23 -21.10 0.90 -19.72
N GLU A 24 -21.00 -0.37 -19.32
CA GLU A 24 -21.09 -0.75 -17.91
C GLU A 24 -19.80 -0.45 -17.15
N ILE A 25 -18.64 -0.54 -17.79
CA ILE A 25 -17.34 -0.29 -17.14
C ILE A 25 -17.20 1.20 -16.84
N SER A 26 -17.55 2.08 -17.78
CA SER A 26 -17.51 3.53 -17.57
C SER A 26 -18.48 4.02 -16.48
N ASN A 27 -19.60 3.34 -16.29
CA ASN A 27 -20.55 3.64 -15.21
C ASN A 27 -20.06 3.16 -13.83
N ILE A 28 -19.29 2.06 -13.78
CA ILE A 28 -18.68 1.57 -12.54
C ILE A 28 -17.60 2.54 -12.08
N ASP A 29 -16.72 3.00 -12.96
CA ASP A 29 -15.67 3.96 -12.65
C ASP A 29 -16.24 5.27 -12.06
N ASN A 30 -17.30 5.80 -12.65
CA ASN A 30 -17.96 7.00 -12.13
C ASN A 30 -18.71 6.77 -10.82
N LYS A 31 -19.22 5.56 -10.58
CA LYS A 31 -19.99 5.24 -9.38
C LYS A 31 -19.13 5.22 -8.10
N PHE A 32 -17.86 4.82 -8.21
CA PHE A 32 -16.98 4.67 -7.07
C PHE A 32 -15.92 5.78 -6.94
N THR A 33 -15.96 6.80 -7.82
CA THR A 33 -14.97 7.90 -7.79
C THR A 33 -14.95 8.58 -6.43
N SER A 34 -16.10 8.88 -5.84
CA SER A 34 -16.16 9.55 -4.53
C SER A 34 -15.63 8.69 -3.39
N GLU A 35 -15.86 7.38 -3.46
CA GLU A 35 -15.34 6.41 -2.49
C GLU A 35 -13.82 6.25 -2.63
N ILE A 36 -13.32 6.22 -3.87
CA ILE A 36 -11.88 6.17 -4.15
C ILE A 36 -11.20 7.45 -3.65
N ASP A 37 -11.72 8.62 -3.99
CA ASP A 37 -11.20 9.91 -3.53
C ASP A 37 -11.19 9.96 -1.99
N ASN A 38 -12.26 9.51 -1.35
CA ASN A 38 -12.33 9.46 0.11
C ASN A 38 -11.27 8.53 0.72
N ILE A 39 -11.03 7.36 0.13
CA ILE A 39 -9.96 6.44 0.60
C ILE A 39 -8.58 7.07 0.39
N VAL A 40 -8.34 7.69 -0.77
CA VAL A 40 -7.06 8.34 -1.05
C VAL A 40 -6.81 9.48 -0.07
N ASP A 41 -7.74 10.41 0.07
CA ASP A 41 -7.53 11.63 0.85
C ASP A 41 -7.56 11.38 2.36
N ASN A 42 -8.50 10.58 2.85
CA ASN A 42 -8.76 10.42 4.28
C ASN A 42 -8.11 9.18 4.90
N VAL A 43 -7.63 8.23 4.10
CA VAL A 43 -6.92 7.05 4.60
C VAL A 43 -5.46 7.07 4.16
N ILE A 44 -5.18 7.00 2.85
CA ILE A 44 -3.82 6.82 2.35
C ILE A 44 -2.96 8.04 2.65
N LEU A 45 -3.34 9.21 2.17
CA LEU A 45 -2.58 10.44 2.38
C LEU A 45 -2.51 10.84 3.86
N SER A 46 -3.59 10.62 4.60
CA SER A 46 -3.62 10.87 6.05
C SER A 46 -2.64 9.97 6.80
N THR A 47 -2.54 8.69 6.43
CA THR A 47 -1.60 7.74 7.05
C THR A 47 -0.15 8.11 6.74
N TYR A 48 0.19 8.41 5.48
CA TYR A 48 1.55 8.84 5.13
C TYR A 48 1.95 10.17 5.77
N LYS A 49 1.02 11.10 5.89
CA LYS A 49 1.27 12.36 6.60
C LYS A 49 1.57 12.12 8.09
N ASN A 50 0.80 11.25 8.73
CA ASN A 50 1.07 10.88 10.12
C ASN A 50 2.41 10.14 10.25
N LEU A 51 2.77 9.28 9.29
CA LEU A 51 4.08 8.62 9.27
C LEU A 51 5.23 9.62 9.17
N ASP A 52 5.13 10.60 8.30
CA ASP A 52 6.12 11.68 8.15
C ASP A 52 6.29 12.48 9.45
N GLU A 53 5.19 12.87 10.10
CA GLU A 53 5.22 13.57 11.39
C GLU A 53 5.90 12.71 12.47
N LYS A 54 5.57 11.43 12.59
CA LYS A 54 6.15 10.53 13.60
C LYS A 54 7.62 10.20 13.31
N ALA A 55 8.01 10.10 12.04
CA ALA A 55 9.40 9.95 11.65
C ALA A 55 10.24 11.19 12.05
N GLY A 56 9.69 12.40 11.88
CA GLY A 56 10.30 13.64 12.35
C GLY A 56 10.48 13.68 13.88
N ASP A 57 9.47 13.25 14.63
CA ASP A 57 9.55 13.10 16.09
C ASP A 57 10.68 12.11 16.49
N LEU A 58 10.77 10.98 15.80
CA LEU A 58 11.82 9.97 16.03
C LEU A 58 13.21 10.54 15.76
N VAL A 59 13.42 11.24 14.65
CA VAL A 59 14.70 11.89 14.33
C VAL A 59 15.10 12.85 15.44
N THR A 60 14.14 13.62 15.97
CA THR A 60 14.38 14.57 17.06
C THR A 60 14.77 13.85 18.36
N ALA A 61 14.05 12.77 18.71
CA ALA A 61 14.35 11.99 19.92
C ALA A 61 15.72 11.31 19.84
N LEU A 62 16.08 10.76 18.68
CA LEU A 62 17.38 10.12 18.45
C LEU A 62 18.52 11.16 18.47
N GLY A 63 18.29 12.35 17.92
CA GLY A 63 19.24 13.48 18.04
C GLY A 63 19.50 13.87 19.49
N THR A 64 18.44 13.94 20.31
CA THR A 64 18.54 14.21 21.74
C THR A 64 19.31 13.11 22.48
N LEU A 65 19.01 11.85 22.19
CA LEU A 65 19.74 10.70 22.74
C LEU A 65 21.22 10.73 22.35
N ASN A 66 21.55 11.06 21.11
CA ASN A 66 22.93 11.15 20.66
C ASN A 66 23.73 12.25 21.40
N ASN A 67 23.09 13.37 21.69
CA ASN A 67 23.69 14.48 22.41
C ASN A 67 23.81 14.21 23.93
N ALA A 68 22.88 13.46 24.51
CA ALA A 68 22.86 13.14 25.93
C ALA A 68 22.33 11.70 26.14
N ARG A 69 23.26 10.75 26.31
CA ARG A 69 22.97 9.31 26.45
C ARG A 69 22.49 8.97 27.84
N THR A 70 21.31 9.43 28.19
CA THR A 70 20.62 9.14 29.46
C THR A 70 19.56 8.06 29.26
N GLN A 71 19.17 7.39 30.37
CA GLN A 71 18.06 6.44 30.34
C GLN A 71 16.77 7.10 29.89
N ALA A 72 16.47 8.32 30.31
CA ALA A 72 15.28 9.06 29.95
C ALA A 72 15.22 9.32 28.43
N ASN A 73 16.34 9.73 27.83
CA ASN A 73 16.41 9.96 26.38
C ASN A 73 16.33 8.66 25.58
N LEU A 74 16.86 7.55 26.11
CA LEU A 74 16.69 6.22 25.50
C LEU A 74 15.22 5.80 25.49
N GLU A 75 14.51 5.98 26.59
CA GLU A 75 13.07 5.67 26.63
C GLU A 75 12.25 6.58 25.70
N ALA A 76 12.60 7.87 25.64
CA ALA A 76 11.98 8.79 24.69
C ALA A 76 12.17 8.35 23.23
N GLY A 77 13.38 7.91 22.87
CA GLY A 77 13.67 7.34 21.54
C GLY A 77 12.85 6.08 21.24
N ARG A 78 12.74 5.18 22.23
CA ARG A 78 11.91 3.96 22.11
C ARG A 78 10.43 4.27 21.91
N GLU A 79 9.90 5.25 22.65
CA GLU A 79 8.50 5.67 22.50
C GLU A 79 8.25 6.31 21.12
N ALA A 80 9.16 7.17 20.65
CA ALA A 80 9.05 7.77 19.34
C ALA A 80 9.10 6.71 18.23
N TRP A 81 9.98 5.69 18.37
CA TRP A 81 10.03 4.55 17.44
C TRP A 81 8.70 3.76 17.42
N ARG A 82 8.15 3.43 18.59
CA ARG A 82 6.85 2.73 18.66
C ARG A 82 5.72 3.56 18.04
N ALA A 83 5.73 4.88 18.25
CA ALA A 83 4.76 5.78 17.65
C ALA A 83 4.87 5.83 16.11
N THR A 84 6.08 5.74 15.56
CA THR A 84 6.32 5.69 14.11
C THR A 84 5.87 4.35 13.51
N ARG A 85 6.03 3.24 14.26
CA ARG A 85 5.56 1.92 13.77
C ARG A 85 4.05 1.86 13.51
N ILE A 86 3.23 2.61 14.23
CA ILE A 86 1.77 2.56 14.07
C ILE A 86 1.34 2.96 12.64
N PRO A 87 1.64 4.18 12.14
CA PRO A 87 1.28 4.54 10.77
C PRO A 87 2.07 3.74 9.71
N TRP A 88 3.27 3.25 10.03
CA TRP A 88 4.01 2.34 9.16
C TRP A 88 3.22 1.06 8.90
N GLU A 89 2.85 0.32 9.94
CA GLU A 89 2.05 -0.89 9.85
C GLU A 89 0.68 -0.66 9.15
N GLN A 90 0.08 0.50 9.39
CA GLN A 90 -1.16 0.87 8.70
C GLN A 90 -0.94 1.07 7.19
N SER A 91 0.22 1.56 6.77
CA SER A 91 0.54 1.79 5.37
C SER A 91 0.72 0.50 4.56
N GLU A 92 1.00 -0.63 5.22
CA GLU A 92 1.11 -1.95 4.57
C GLU A 92 -0.18 -2.38 3.86
N GLY A 93 -1.33 -1.81 4.25
CA GLY A 93 -2.60 -2.05 3.57
C GLY A 93 -2.69 -1.48 2.15
N PHE A 94 -1.75 -0.61 1.73
CA PHE A 94 -1.79 0.06 0.44
C PHE A 94 -0.38 0.29 -0.17
N LEU A 95 0.43 -0.77 -0.17
CA LEU A 95 1.74 -0.81 -0.82
C LEU A 95 1.60 -0.93 -2.34
N PHE A 96 1.11 0.12 -2.98
CA PHE A 96 0.96 0.21 -4.44
C PHE A 96 1.35 1.60 -4.95
N GLY A 97 1.37 1.77 -6.28
CA GLY A 97 1.73 3.04 -6.91
C GLY A 97 3.20 3.41 -6.68
N PRO A 98 3.52 4.65 -6.26
CA PRO A 98 4.91 5.10 -6.08
C PRO A 98 5.70 4.30 -5.04
N VAL A 99 5.05 3.79 -3.99
CA VAL A 99 5.72 3.03 -2.92
C VAL A 99 6.23 1.70 -3.47
N ASP A 100 5.39 0.97 -4.21
CA ASP A 100 5.76 -0.29 -4.87
C ASP A 100 6.77 -0.04 -6.00
N ALA A 101 6.48 0.90 -6.90
CA ALA A 101 7.32 1.18 -8.06
C ALA A 101 8.77 1.60 -7.69
N GLN A 102 8.98 2.18 -6.52
CA GLN A 102 10.28 2.60 -6.01
C GLN A 102 10.88 1.63 -4.98
N GLY A 103 10.17 0.54 -4.65
CA GLY A 103 10.64 -0.45 -3.68
C GLY A 103 10.89 0.13 -2.29
N LEU A 104 10.08 1.10 -1.85
CA LEU A 104 10.33 1.83 -0.61
C LEU A 104 10.15 0.95 0.62
N ASP A 105 9.15 0.10 0.63
CA ASP A 105 8.87 -0.82 1.74
C ASP A 105 10.05 -1.78 1.99
N PRO A 106 10.48 -2.61 1.04
CA PRO A 106 11.59 -3.53 1.27
C PRO A 106 12.95 -2.83 1.47
N ALA A 107 13.07 -1.55 1.11
CA ALA A 107 14.28 -0.77 1.39
C ALA A 107 14.37 -0.32 2.85
N MET A 108 13.23 -0.17 3.55
CA MET A 108 13.16 0.27 4.94
C MET A 108 12.90 -0.87 5.92
N ASP A 109 12.09 -1.85 5.56
CA ASP A 109 11.72 -2.99 6.40
C ASP A 109 11.76 -4.29 5.57
N SER A 110 12.99 -4.75 5.25
CA SER A 110 13.14 -5.96 4.46
C SER A 110 12.78 -7.21 5.27
N TRP A 111 11.85 -7.98 4.75
CA TRP A 111 11.46 -9.26 5.33
C TRP A 111 11.61 -10.41 4.32
N PRO A 112 12.15 -11.54 4.72
CA PRO A 112 12.68 -11.88 6.05
C PRO A 112 13.99 -11.16 6.38
N VAL A 113 14.25 -10.97 7.68
CA VAL A 113 15.51 -10.39 8.18
C VAL A 113 16.70 -11.16 7.63
N ASN A 114 17.70 -10.45 7.11
CA ASN A 114 18.98 -11.06 6.72
C ASN A 114 19.79 -11.40 7.97
N VAL A 115 19.64 -12.64 8.43
CA VAL A 115 20.28 -13.15 9.65
C VAL A 115 21.80 -13.16 9.52
N GLU A 116 22.35 -13.35 8.31
CA GLU A 116 23.80 -13.38 8.08
C GLU A 116 24.41 -12.00 8.28
N ASP A 117 23.82 -10.96 7.67
CA ASP A 117 24.27 -9.58 7.85
C ASP A 117 24.12 -9.10 9.29
N LEU A 118 23.01 -9.45 9.94
CA LEU A 118 22.78 -9.15 11.35
C LEU A 118 23.88 -9.77 12.24
N ASN A 119 24.21 -11.03 12.04
CA ASN A 119 25.25 -11.72 12.79
C ASN A 119 26.64 -11.15 12.51
N ALA A 120 26.92 -10.72 11.28
CA ALA A 120 28.19 -10.06 10.94
C ALA A 120 28.38 -8.76 11.74
N VAL A 121 27.31 -7.97 11.88
CA VAL A 121 27.34 -6.72 12.69
C VAL A 121 27.48 -7.01 14.20
N LEU A 122 26.77 -8.03 14.71
CA LEU A 122 26.79 -8.38 16.13
C LEU A 122 28.14 -8.97 16.59
N ASN A 123 28.91 -9.56 15.66
CA ASN A 123 30.18 -10.21 15.95
C ASN A 123 31.40 -9.35 15.55
N SER A 124 31.20 -8.11 15.12
CA SER A 124 32.25 -7.15 14.77
C SER A 124 32.66 -6.30 15.99
#